data_c66a138398a7c18f4ce8d39e336417f7
#
_entry.id   c66a138398a7c18f4ce8d39e336417f7
#
_cell.length_a   1.000
_cell.length_b   1.000
_cell.length_c   1.000
_cell.angle_alpha   90.00
_cell.angle_beta   90.00
_cell.angle_gamma   90.00
#
_symmetry.space_group_name_H-M   'P 1'
#
loop_
_entity.id
_entity.type
_entity.pdbx_description
1 polymer ?
#
loop_
_entity_poly.entity_id
_entity_poly.type
_entity_poly.pdbx_seq_one_letter_code
_entity_poly.pdbx_strand_id
1 'polypeptide(L)'
;MKYRNVIYTLTGLALGVAVTGCEGEKDLIIIEGNLPIKTSTLYMVGDATPNGWSIDAPTQLEATEDDPLVFVWEGSLNAGEMKLCLAPGSWDAAFIRPVNNGEEIGKADIVNATFQMHAGDPDEKWRVSEAGVYHLTFNLRDWTMSSSYLRGQDAPVIEPILAEALYIVGDATPAGWNIDAPVTLDKKSDYIYEWEGALTAGDFKACTASGSWDVAFVRPLADGCVIGKNGVESADFMYCAAPDYKWHVADAGIYHLTFDLEHYTI
;
A
#
# COMPACT_ATOMS: atom_id res chain seq x y z
N MET A 1 -56.11 14.69 11.47
CA MET A 1 -57.18 13.71 11.26
C MET A 1 -56.91 12.51 12.16
N LYS A 2 -57.79 12.25 13.13
CA LYS A 2 -57.67 11.17 14.11
C LYS A 2 -58.22 9.89 13.48
N TYR A 3 -57.43 8.82 13.42
CA TYR A 3 -57.95 7.50 13.13
C TYR A 3 -58.36 6.82 14.43
N ARG A 4 -59.60 6.43 14.53
CA ARG A 4 -60.23 5.70 15.65
C ARG A 4 -60.00 4.20 15.45
N ASN A 5 -59.40 3.58 16.47
CA ASN A 5 -59.35 2.11 16.58
C ASN A 5 -60.74 1.53 16.83
N VAL A 6 -61.13 0.58 16.03
CA VAL A 6 -62.31 -0.26 16.27
C VAL A 6 -61.85 -1.58 16.87
N ILE A 7 -62.19 -1.79 18.11
CA ILE A 7 -61.95 -3.06 18.83
C ILE A 7 -63.21 -3.92 18.60
N TYR A 8 -63.07 -5.10 18.00
CA TYR A 8 -64.08 -6.13 17.98
C TYR A 8 -63.81 -7.11 19.15
N THR A 9 -64.70 -7.12 20.14
CA THR A 9 -64.75 -8.12 21.18
C THR A 9 -65.53 -9.34 20.68
N LEU A 10 -64.89 -10.48 20.49
CA LEU A 10 -65.56 -11.77 20.35
C LEU A 10 -65.37 -12.54 21.65
N THR A 11 -66.48 -12.71 22.36
CA THR A 11 -66.61 -13.64 23.51
C THR A 11 -66.82 -15.05 22.98
N GLY A 12 -65.85 -15.95 23.18
CA GLY A 12 -65.96 -17.38 22.88
C GLY A 12 -65.23 -18.19 23.97
N LEU A 13 -65.97 -19.10 24.52
CA LEU A 13 -65.82 -19.95 25.70
C LEU A 13 -64.51 -20.69 25.79
N ALA A 14 -63.93 -20.71 26.97
CA ALA A 14 -62.67 -21.32 27.34
C ALA A 14 -62.63 -22.85 27.22
N LEU A 15 -61.55 -23.39 26.64
CA LEU A 15 -60.97 -24.67 27.03
C LEU A 15 -59.49 -24.46 27.23
N GLY A 16 -59.07 -24.58 28.47
CA GLY A 16 -57.68 -24.36 28.84
C GLY A 16 -56.75 -25.46 28.31
N VAL A 17 -55.84 -25.05 27.48
CA VAL A 17 -54.58 -25.75 27.29
C VAL A 17 -53.49 -24.74 27.64
N ALA A 18 -52.84 -24.93 28.76
CA ALA A 18 -51.65 -24.18 29.12
C ALA A 18 -50.52 -24.56 28.15
N VAL A 19 -50.38 -23.84 27.09
CA VAL A 19 -49.13 -23.83 26.31
C VAL A 19 -48.23 -22.82 27.01
N THR A 20 -47.30 -23.33 27.78
CA THR A 20 -46.14 -22.55 28.20
C THR A 20 -45.34 -22.25 26.94
N GLY A 21 -45.71 -21.19 26.25
CA GLY A 21 -44.88 -20.61 25.19
C GLY A 21 -43.64 -20.04 25.87
N CYS A 22 -42.49 -20.58 25.58
CA CYS A 22 -41.23 -19.87 25.77
C CYS A 22 -41.35 -18.59 24.95
N GLU A 23 -41.63 -17.47 25.57
CA GLU A 23 -41.30 -16.15 25.03
C GLU A 23 -39.78 -16.03 25.13
N GLY A 24 -39.10 -16.59 24.11
CA GLY A 24 -37.76 -16.16 23.84
C GLY A 24 -37.85 -14.70 23.38
N GLU A 25 -37.43 -13.77 24.21
CA GLU A 25 -37.14 -12.42 23.76
C GLU A 25 -36.23 -12.55 22.55
N LYS A 26 -36.79 -12.28 21.38
CA LYS A 26 -35.98 -12.12 20.18
C LYS A 26 -35.36 -10.73 20.28
N ASP A 27 -34.16 -10.67 20.79
CA ASP A 27 -33.36 -9.45 20.71
C ASP A 27 -33.29 -9.05 19.22
N LEU A 28 -33.93 -7.97 18.88
CA LEU A 28 -33.84 -7.40 17.56
C LEU A 28 -32.45 -6.74 17.45
N ILE A 29 -31.52 -7.44 16.82
CA ILE A 29 -30.22 -6.86 16.51
C ILE A 29 -30.43 -5.92 15.34
N ILE A 30 -30.40 -4.62 15.59
CA ILE A 30 -30.36 -3.59 14.56
C ILE A 30 -28.93 -3.48 14.09
N ILE A 31 -28.66 -3.91 12.86
CA ILE A 31 -27.37 -3.69 12.21
C ILE A 31 -27.44 -2.33 11.54
N GLU A 32 -26.70 -1.35 12.05
CA GLU A 32 -26.51 -0.06 11.41
C GLU A 32 -25.42 -0.20 10.35
N GLY A 33 -25.70 0.25 9.11
CA GLY A 33 -24.78 0.19 7.99
C GLY A 33 -25.09 -0.92 6.98
N ASN A 34 -24.21 -1.05 5.99
CA ASN A 34 -24.33 -2.06 4.94
C ASN A 34 -23.87 -3.43 5.47
N LEU A 35 -24.55 -4.49 5.05
CA LEU A 35 -24.08 -5.86 5.29
C LEU A 35 -22.83 -6.13 4.45
N PRO A 36 -21.87 -6.95 4.95
CA PRO A 36 -20.72 -7.36 4.18
C PRO A 36 -21.10 -7.96 2.82
N ILE A 37 -20.40 -7.59 1.75
CA ILE A 37 -20.55 -8.21 0.43
C ILE A 37 -19.86 -9.57 0.48
N LYS A 38 -20.64 -10.65 0.41
CA LYS A 38 -20.12 -12.01 0.46
C LYS A 38 -19.81 -12.50 -0.95
N THR A 39 -18.52 -12.68 -1.23
CA THR A 39 -18.00 -13.27 -2.46
C THR A 39 -16.69 -13.97 -2.17
N SER A 40 -16.31 -14.93 -3.01
CA SER A 40 -14.98 -15.56 -3.00
C SER A 40 -14.07 -14.99 -4.10
N THR A 41 -14.58 -14.08 -4.93
CA THR A 41 -13.86 -13.51 -6.07
C THR A 41 -14.18 -12.04 -6.23
N LEU A 42 -13.19 -11.25 -6.65
CA LEU A 42 -13.34 -9.85 -7.01
C LEU A 42 -12.48 -9.56 -8.22
N TYR A 43 -13.01 -8.78 -9.14
CA TYR A 43 -12.34 -8.43 -10.39
C TYR A 43 -12.48 -6.95 -10.68
N MET A 44 -11.54 -6.39 -11.44
CA MET A 44 -11.60 -5.03 -11.94
C MET A 44 -11.64 -5.00 -13.47
N VAL A 45 -12.38 -4.06 -14.00
CA VAL A 45 -12.51 -3.75 -15.43
C VAL A 45 -12.37 -2.26 -15.65
N GLY A 46 -11.79 -1.88 -16.77
CA GLY A 46 -11.58 -0.48 -17.14
C GLY A 46 -10.35 -0.29 -17.98
N ASP A 47 -10.28 0.76 -18.77
CA ASP A 47 -9.09 1.08 -19.56
C ASP A 47 -7.85 1.40 -18.70
N ALA A 48 -8.06 1.70 -17.40
CA ALA A 48 -6.97 1.79 -16.43
C ALA A 48 -6.39 0.42 -16.07
N THR A 49 -7.13 -0.69 -16.22
CA THR A 49 -6.73 -2.03 -15.74
C THR A 49 -5.97 -2.80 -16.81
N PRO A 50 -5.15 -3.83 -16.44
CA PRO A 50 -4.37 -4.62 -17.38
C PRO A 50 -5.18 -5.24 -18.53
N ASN A 51 -6.41 -5.72 -18.24
CA ASN A 51 -7.25 -6.40 -19.21
C ASN A 51 -8.31 -5.48 -19.85
N GLY A 52 -8.28 -4.17 -19.56
CA GLY A 52 -9.20 -3.19 -20.13
C GLY A 52 -10.67 -3.46 -19.77
N TRP A 53 -11.58 -3.06 -20.65
CA TRP A 53 -13.02 -3.29 -20.52
C TRP A 53 -13.45 -4.72 -20.92
N SER A 54 -12.64 -5.74 -20.61
CA SER A 54 -12.96 -7.14 -20.93
C SER A 54 -13.74 -7.78 -19.79
N ILE A 55 -15.08 -7.78 -19.86
CA ILE A 55 -15.93 -8.38 -18.83
C ILE A 55 -15.83 -9.91 -18.80
N ASP A 56 -15.46 -10.53 -19.90
CA ASP A 56 -15.32 -12.00 -20.00
C ASP A 56 -13.97 -12.48 -19.44
N ALA A 57 -12.97 -11.58 -19.36
CA ALA A 57 -11.65 -11.84 -18.83
C ALA A 57 -11.15 -10.64 -18.01
N PRO A 58 -11.85 -10.24 -16.93
CA PRO A 58 -11.46 -9.10 -16.10
C PRO A 58 -10.18 -9.41 -15.30
N THR A 59 -9.51 -8.38 -14.80
CA THR A 59 -8.34 -8.56 -13.93
C THR A 59 -8.79 -8.98 -12.52
N GLN A 60 -8.32 -10.13 -12.05
CA GLN A 60 -8.68 -10.67 -10.73
C GLN A 60 -7.84 -10.04 -9.62
N LEU A 61 -8.49 -9.78 -8.47
CA LEU A 61 -7.85 -9.45 -7.19
C LEU A 61 -7.78 -10.70 -6.32
N GLU A 62 -6.83 -10.73 -5.40
CA GLU A 62 -6.61 -11.86 -4.48
C GLU A 62 -7.19 -11.54 -3.10
N ALA A 63 -7.90 -12.51 -2.51
CA ALA A 63 -8.34 -12.39 -1.12
C ALA A 63 -7.14 -12.57 -0.18
N THR A 64 -7.10 -11.80 0.91
CA THR A 64 -6.06 -11.95 1.91
C THR A 64 -6.24 -13.23 2.74
N GLU A 65 -5.14 -13.77 3.26
CA GLU A 65 -5.18 -14.96 4.12
C GLU A 65 -5.91 -14.71 5.45
N ASP A 66 -5.79 -13.49 5.98
CA ASP A 66 -6.37 -13.10 7.28
C ASP A 66 -7.88 -12.85 7.21
N ASP A 67 -8.38 -12.28 6.12
CA ASP A 67 -9.80 -11.99 5.93
C ASP A 67 -10.24 -12.21 4.47
N PRO A 68 -11.06 -13.23 4.19
CA PRO A 68 -11.51 -13.56 2.83
C PRO A 68 -12.43 -12.50 2.20
N LEU A 69 -12.83 -11.47 2.95
CA LEU A 69 -13.59 -10.32 2.43
C LEU A 69 -12.72 -9.08 2.19
N VAL A 70 -11.41 -9.19 2.41
CA VAL A 70 -10.42 -8.18 2.04
C VAL A 70 -9.66 -8.66 0.81
N PHE A 71 -9.75 -7.91 -0.28
CA PHE A 71 -9.10 -8.22 -1.54
C PHE A 71 -7.99 -7.22 -1.82
N VAL A 72 -6.86 -7.72 -2.30
CA VAL A 72 -5.69 -6.92 -2.64
C VAL A 72 -5.28 -7.15 -4.08
N TRP A 73 -4.65 -6.16 -4.67
CA TRP A 73 -4.00 -6.26 -5.97
C TRP A 73 -2.82 -5.30 -6.04
N GLU A 74 -1.74 -5.77 -6.62
CA GLU A 74 -0.56 -4.95 -6.88
C GLU A 74 -0.14 -5.11 -8.34
N GLY A 75 0.10 -3.99 -9.02
CA GLY A 75 0.49 -4.01 -10.40
C GLY A 75 0.36 -2.67 -11.11
N SER A 76 0.52 -2.68 -12.42
CA SER A 76 0.47 -1.48 -13.25
C SER A 76 -0.96 -1.09 -13.62
N LEU A 77 -1.33 0.15 -13.33
CA LEU A 77 -2.53 0.80 -13.86
C LEU A 77 -2.12 1.87 -14.89
N ASN A 78 -2.90 1.99 -15.94
CA ASN A 78 -2.83 3.12 -16.87
C ASN A 78 -3.67 4.30 -16.35
N ALA A 79 -3.42 5.51 -16.85
CA ALA A 79 -4.38 6.59 -16.68
C ALA A 79 -5.68 6.23 -17.43
N GLY A 80 -6.83 6.32 -16.75
CA GLY A 80 -8.12 5.90 -17.32
C GLY A 80 -9.17 5.66 -16.24
N GLU A 81 -10.22 4.92 -16.58
CA GLU A 81 -11.33 4.62 -15.68
C GLU A 81 -11.36 3.14 -15.28
N MET A 82 -11.93 2.85 -14.10
CA MET A 82 -12.16 1.48 -13.64
C MET A 82 -13.36 1.35 -12.70
N LYS A 83 -13.90 0.15 -12.60
CA LYS A 83 -14.87 -0.30 -11.60
C LYS A 83 -14.67 -1.79 -11.35
N LEU A 84 -15.35 -2.36 -10.33
CA LEU A 84 -15.17 -3.75 -9.98
C LEU A 84 -16.45 -4.55 -10.17
N CYS A 85 -16.29 -5.86 -10.46
CA CYS A 85 -17.36 -6.84 -10.52
C CYS A 85 -17.03 -8.07 -9.66
N LEU A 86 -18.08 -8.76 -9.20
CA LEU A 86 -17.91 -9.96 -8.38
C LEU A 86 -17.64 -11.23 -9.21
N ALA A 87 -18.03 -11.20 -10.49
CA ALA A 87 -17.85 -12.31 -11.42
C ALA A 87 -17.70 -11.78 -12.85
N PRO A 88 -17.00 -12.51 -13.74
CA PRO A 88 -16.96 -12.17 -15.17
C PRO A 88 -18.27 -12.47 -15.90
N GLY A 89 -18.40 -11.96 -17.12
CA GLY A 89 -19.39 -12.40 -18.12
C GLY A 89 -20.67 -11.55 -18.23
N SER A 90 -20.93 -10.56 -17.36
CA SER A 90 -22.17 -9.77 -17.46
C SER A 90 -21.99 -8.31 -17.11
N TRP A 91 -22.43 -7.42 -18.03
CA TRP A 91 -22.53 -5.99 -17.77
C TRP A 91 -23.82 -5.59 -17.04
N ASP A 92 -24.81 -6.47 -16.95
CA ASP A 92 -26.07 -6.23 -16.26
C ASP A 92 -26.03 -6.54 -14.76
N ALA A 93 -24.88 -7.04 -14.27
CA ALA A 93 -24.66 -7.33 -12.86
C ALA A 93 -24.44 -6.05 -12.05
N ALA A 94 -24.55 -6.14 -10.74
CA ALA A 94 -24.13 -5.07 -9.85
C ALA A 94 -22.60 -4.94 -9.84
N PHE A 95 -22.13 -3.69 -9.92
CA PHE A 95 -20.72 -3.34 -9.85
C PHE A 95 -20.42 -2.60 -8.55
N ILE A 96 -19.22 -2.82 -8.00
CA ILE A 96 -18.65 -1.97 -6.95
C ILE A 96 -18.06 -0.74 -7.65
N ARG A 97 -18.40 0.44 -7.14
CA ARG A 97 -18.16 1.75 -7.76
C ARG A 97 -17.82 2.78 -6.69
N PRO A 98 -17.14 3.88 -7.03
CA PRO A 98 -16.99 5.00 -6.10
C PRO A 98 -18.34 5.60 -5.75
N VAL A 99 -18.42 6.33 -4.64
CA VAL A 99 -19.64 7.06 -4.25
C VAL A 99 -19.92 8.20 -5.24
N ASN A 100 -18.87 8.87 -5.70
CA ASN A 100 -18.98 9.93 -6.69
C ASN A 100 -18.24 9.53 -7.97
N ASN A 101 -18.85 9.80 -9.13
CA ASN A 101 -18.19 9.50 -10.40
C ASN A 101 -16.89 10.30 -10.55
N GLY A 102 -15.83 9.60 -10.96
CA GLY A 102 -14.51 10.18 -11.19
C GLY A 102 -13.70 10.40 -9.93
N GLU A 103 -14.03 9.75 -8.79
CA GLU A 103 -13.14 9.74 -7.63
C GLU A 103 -11.75 9.28 -8.06
N GLU A 104 -10.76 10.12 -7.71
CA GLU A 104 -9.42 9.99 -8.24
C GLU A 104 -8.58 8.98 -7.46
N ILE A 105 -7.92 8.08 -8.19
CA ILE A 105 -6.80 7.24 -7.73
C ILE A 105 -5.54 7.83 -8.36
N GLY A 106 -4.64 8.38 -7.54
CA GLY A 106 -3.43 9.08 -8.00
C GLY A 106 -2.23 8.78 -7.10
N LYS A 107 -1.24 9.69 -7.11
CA LYS A 107 -0.03 9.56 -6.28
C LYS A 107 -0.28 9.73 -4.78
N ALA A 108 -1.36 10.42 -4.41
CA ALA A 108 -1.73 10.55 -3.00
C ALA A 108 -2.38 9.26 -2.52
N ASP A 109 -1.99 8.80 -1.35
CA ASP A 109 -2.59 7.63 -0.72
C ASP A 109 -4.07 7.88 -0.42
N ILE A 110 -4.90 6.87 -0.68
CA ILE A 110 -6.29 6.80 -0.24
C ILE A 110 -6.35 5.84 0.94
N VAL A 111 -7.00 6.26 2.01
CA VAL A 111 -7.17 5.44 3.21
C VAL A 111 -8.66 5.31 3.53
N ASN A 112 -9.19 4.09 3.42
CA ASN A 112 -10.56 3.72 3.78
C ASN A 112 -11.65 4.61 3.16
N ALA A 113 -11.49 5.02 1.88
CA ALA A 113 -12.55 5.70 1.13
C ALA A 113 -13.73 4.74 0.92
N THR A 114 -14.94 5.24 1.12
CA THR A 114 -16.16 4.43 0.97
C THR A 114 -16.51 4.20 -0.50
N PHE A 115 -17.11 3.05 -0.78
CA PHE A 115 -17.65 2.72 -2.10
C PHE A 115 -19.12 2.28 -2.00
N GLN A 116 -19.75 2.09 -3.14
CA GLN A 116 -21.13 1.60 -3.28
C GLN A 116 -21.18 0.41 -4.23
N MET A 117 -22.30 -0.33 -4.21
CA MET A 117 -22.53 -1.43 -5.16
C MET A 117 -23.98 -1.40 -5.65
N HIS A 118 -24.15 -1.30 -6.96
CA HIS A 118 -25.45 -1.37 -7.61
C HIS A 118 -25.34 -1.76 -9.09
N ALA A 119 -26.46 -2.16 -9.68
CA ALA A 119 -26.62 -2.36 -11.12
C ALA A 119 -27.24 -1.12 -11.78
N GLY A 120 -27.07 -0.99 -13.08
CA GLY A 120 -27.67 0.09 -13.87
C GLY A 120 -26.99 1.44 -13.65
N ASP A 121 -27.74 2.50 -13.96
CA ASP A 121 -27.28 3.89 -13.86
C ASP A 121 -27.48 4.48 -12.45
N PRO A 122 -26.67 5.50 -12.07
CA PRO A 122 -25.54 6.04 -12.80
C PRO A 122 -24.34 5.07 -12.81
N ASP A 123 -23.51 5.12 -13.88
CA ASP A 123 -22.34 4.24 -14.05
C ASP A 123 -21.06 4.91 -13.57
N GLU A 124 -20.95 5.09 -12.26
CA GLU A 124 -19.79 5.70 -11.63
C GLU A 124 -18.53 4.83 -11.78
N LYS A 125 -17.40 5.49 -11.91
CA LYS A 125 -16.08 4.88 -12.07
C LYS A 125 -15.06 5.66 -11.28
N TRP A 126 -14.06 4.96 -10.73
CA TRP A 126 -12.82 5.60 -10.32
C TRP A 126 -12.06 6.06 -11.55
N ARG A 127 -11.33 7.15 -11.39
CA ARG A 127 -10.41 7.68 -12.38
C ARG A 127 -8.98 7.54 -11.88
N VAL A 128 -8.20 6.69 -12.54
CA VAL A 128 -6.75 6.67 -12.34
C VAL A 128 -6.16 7.86 -13.08
N SER A 129 -5.59 8.81 -12.35
CA SER A 129 -5.10 10.07 -12.91
C SER A 129 -3.68 9.99 -13.45
N GLU A 130 -2.89 9.03 -12.95
CA GLU A 130 -1.49 8.84 -13.32
C GLU A 130 -1.19 7.36 -13.56
N ALA A 131 -0.53 7.03 -14.67
CA ALA A 131 -0.05 5.67 -14.91
C ALA A 131 1.09 5.31 -13.94
N GLY A 132 1.03 4.12 -13.36
CA GLY A 132 2.01 3.69 -12.37
C GLY A 132 1.72 2.31 -11.80
N VAL A 133 2.56 1.88 -10.89
CA VAL A 133 2.35 0.67 -10.08
C VAL A 133 1.64 1.09 -8.80
N TYR A 134 0.54 0.41 -8.52
CA TYR A 134 -0.33 0.67 -7.38
C TYR A 134 -0.51 -0.57 -6.52
N HIS A 135 -0.67 -0.36 -5.22
CA HIS A 135 -1.25 -1.34 -4.32
C HIS A 135 -2.68 -0.90 -3.99
N LEU A 136 -3.65 -1.76 -4.28
CA LEU A 136 -5.08 -1.54 -4.02
C LEU A 136 -5.56 -2.53 -2.98
N THR A 137 -6.38 -2.05 -2.04
CA THR A 137 -7.08 -2.88 -1.05
C THR A 137 -8.57 -2.55 -1.07
N PHE A 138 -9.41 -3.57 -1.19
CA PHE A 138 -10.89 -3.45 -1.09
C PHE A 138 -11.40 -4.29 0.06
N ASN A 139 -11.93 -3.63 1.09
CA ASN A 139 -12.56 -4.28 2.24
C ASN A 139 -14.08 -4.34 2.02
N LEU A 140 -14.57 -5.52 1.63
CA LEU A 140 -15.98 -5.76 1.34
C LEU A 140 -16.84 -5.91 2.61
N ARG A 141 -16.20 -6.04 3.78
CA ARG A 141 -16.87 -6.04 5.07
C ARG A 141 -17.31 -4.63 5.44
N ASP A 142 -16.41 -3.67 5.29
CA ASP A 142 -16.59 -2.28 5.74
C ASP A 142 -16.94 -1.33 4.59
N TRP A 143 -17.01 -1.84 3.36
CA TRP A 143 -17.30 -1.07 2.14
C TRP A 143 -16.29 0.04 1.91
N THR A 144 -15.00 -0.25 2.09
CA THR A 144 -13.93 0.72 1.93
C THR A 144 -12.84 0.25 0.98
N MET A 145 -12.18 1.22 0.35
CA MET A 145 -11.00 0.98 -0.47
C MET A 145 -9.83 1.84 0.01
N SER A 146 -8.63 1.33 -0.18
CA SER A 146 -7.38 2.07 0.00
C SER A 146 -6.51 1.88 -1.22
N SER A 147 -5.69 2.88 -1.53
CA SER A 147 -4.70 2.78 -2.62
C SER A 147 -3.41 3.49 -2.22
N SER A 148 -2.29 2.93 -2.64
CA SER A 148 -0.97 3.55 -2.56
C SER A 148 -0.30 3.51 -3.92
N TYR A 149 0.29 4.64 -4.34
CA TYR A 149 1.13 4.72 -5.53
C TYR A 149 2.54 4.29 -5.16
N LEU A 150 3.03 3.22 -5.77
CA LEU A 150 4.33 2.67 -5.43
C LEU A 150 5.46 3.28 -6.29
N ARG A 151 5.21 3.41 -7.61
CA ARG A 151 6.21 3.94 -8.56
C ARG A 151 5.59 4.19 -9.94
N GLY A 152 6.31 4.92 -10.80
CA GLY A 152 5.94 5.08 -12.21
C GLY A 152 5.94 3.74 -12.96
N GLN A 153 5.11 3.61 -13.97
CA GLN A 153 4.96 2.37 -14.76
C GLN A 153 6.28 1.97 -15.45
N ASP A 154 7.04 2.96 -15.93
CA ASP A 154 8.34 2.77 -16.59
C ASP A 154 9.52 2.86 -15.61
N ALA A 155 9.26 3.03 -14.31
CA ALA A 155 10.33 3.05 -13.33
C ALA A 155 10.95 1.65 -13.25
N PRO A 156 12.28 1.53 -13.27
CA PRO A 156 12.93 0.23 -13.15
C PRO A 156 12.52 -0.43 -11.83
N VAL A 157 12.28 -1.73 -11.87
CA VAL A 157 12.13 -2.53 -10.65
C VAL A 157 13.50 -2.53 -9.99
N ILE A 158 13.60 -1.95 -8.82
CA ILE A 158 14.82 -1.95 -8.03
C ILE A 158 14.72 -3.15 -7.10
N GLU A 159 15.53 -4.19 -7.39
CA GLU A 159 15.61 -5.36 -6.53
C GLU A 159 16.28 -4.98 -5.20
N PRO A 160 15.73 -5.39 -4.05
CA PRO A 160 16.38 -5.16 -2.76
C PRO A 160 17.82 -5.66 -2.73
N ILE A 161 18.74 -4.89 -2.14
CA ILE A 161 20.14 -5.29 -2.00
C ILE A 161 20.27 -6.24 -0.80
N LEU A 162 20.42 -7.53 -1.09
CA LEU A 162 20.75 -8.50 -0.05
C LEU A 162 22.27 -8.43 0.23
N ALA A 163 22.63 -8.02 1.43
CA ALA A 163 24.01 -7.92 1.86
C ALA A 163 24.23 -8.65 3.20
N GLU A 164 25.37 -9.32 3.35
CA GLU A 164 25.80 -9.89 4.64
C GLU A 164 26.26 -8.80 5.60
N ALA A 165 26.88 -7.75 5.07
CA ALA A 165 27.37 -6.59 5.81
C ALA A 165 27.30 -5.33 4.95
N LEU A 166 27.22 -4.18 5.60
CA LEU A 166 27.36 -2.86 4.98
C LEU A 166 28.48 -2.10 5.69
N TYR A 167 29.26 -1.39 4.91
CA TYR A 167 30.43 -0.62 5.37
C TYR A 167 30.36 0.79 4.80
N ILE A 168 30.95 1.75 5.53
CA ILE A 168 31.23 3.10 5.01
C ILE A 168 32.73 3.34 4.93
N VAL A 169 33.13 4.02 3.86
CA VAL A 169 34.54 4.34 3.56
C VAL A 169 34.65 5.74 2.97
N GLY A 170 35.58 6.52 3.42
CA GLY A 170 35.76 7.90 2.98
C GLY A 170 36.52 8.72 4.01
N ASP A 171 37.10 9.83 3.62
CA ASP A 171 37.85 10.72 4.52
C ASP A 171 36.98 11.40 5.59
N ALA A 172 35.65 11.40 5.39
CA ALA A 172 34.68 11.77 6.43
C ALA A 172 34.60 10.73 7.55
N THR A 173 34.94 9.45 7.28
CA THR A 173 34.81 8.33 8.25
C THR A 173 36.06 8.09 9.06
N PRO A 174 35.95 7.44 10.25
CA PRO A 174 37.12 7.07 11.06
C PRO A 174 38.14 6.19 10.34
N ALA A 175 37.74 5.40 9.35
CA ALA A 175 38.61 4.52 8.59
C ALA A 175 39.31 5.23 7.42
N GLY A 176 38.91 6.44 7.04
CA GLY A 176 39.37 7.08 5.81
C GLY A 176 39.05 6.25 4.57
N TRP A 177 39.82 6.43 3.49
CA TRP A 177 39.70 5.66 2.25
C TRP A 177 40.38 4.27 2.33
N ASN A 178 40.23 3.59 3.47
CA ASN A 178 40.81 2.26 3.67
C ASN A 178 39.77 1.17 3.40
N ILE A 179 39.71 0.68 2.17
CA ILE A 179 38.75 -0.36 1.75
C ILE A 179 39.02 -1.73 2.39
N ASP A 180 40.27 -1.98 2.86
CA ASP A 180 40.61 -3.25 3.50
C ASP A 180 40.15 -3.32 4.96
N ALA A 181 39.88 -2.15 5.57
CA ALA A 181 39.37 -2.03 6.94
C ALA A 181 38.37 -0.86 7.04
N PRO A 182 37.22 -0.90 6.29
CA PRO A 182 36.22 0.14 6.35
C PRO A 182 35.45 0.08 7.67
N VAL A 183 34.66 1.12 7.95
CA VAL A 183 33.77 1.12 9.13
C VAL A 183 32.56 0.23 8.87
N THR A 184 32.33 -0.75 9.75
CA THR A 184 31.18 -1.68 9.66
C THR A 184 29.93 -1.06 10.28
N LEU A 185 28.79 -1.24 9.65
CA LEU A 185 27.47 -0.88 10.18
C LEU A 185 26.83 -2.08 10.88
N ASP A 186 25.96 -1.81 11.86
CA ASP A 186 25.17 -2.81 12.56
C ASP A 186 23.97 -3.24 11.72
N LYS A 187 23.86 -4.53 11.39
CA LYS A 187 22.70 -5.10 10.71
C LYS A 187 21.52 -5.21 11.68
N LYS A 188 20.42 -4.52 11.41
CA LYS A 188 19.18 -4.54 12.23
C LYS A 188 18.12 -5.49 11.66
N SER A 189 18.07 -5.62 10.33
CA SER A 189 17.22 -6.59 9.63
C SER A 189 17.90 -7.02 8.33
N ASP A 190 17.22 -7.76 7.46
CA ASP A 190 17.80 -8.19 6.18
C ASP A 190 18.20 -7.02 5.28
N TYR A 191 17.55 -5.85 5.44
CA TYR A 191 17.79 -4.68 4.61
C TYR A 191 18.17 -3.42 5.37
N ILE A 192 18.07 -3.39 6.72
CA ILE A 192 18.35 -2.19 7.52
C ILE A 192 19.72 -2.30 8.20
N TYR A 193 20.54 -1.29 7.98
CA TYR A 193 21.86 -1.14 8.59
C TYR A 193 21.99 0.22 9.26
N GLU A 194 22.51 0.24 10.47
CA GLU A 194 22.69 1.45 11.26
C GLU A 194 24.13 1.64 11.72
N TRP A 195 24.52 2.89 11.87
CA TRP A 195 25.80 3.26 12.46
C TRP A 195 25.68 4.58 13.20
N GLU A 196 26.29 4.66 14.37
CA GLU A 196 26.42 5.88 15.14
C GLU A 196 27.87 6.16 15.44
N GLY A 197 28.34 7.37 15.14
CA GLY A 197 29.70 7.75 15.41
C GLY A 197 30.12 9.12 14.90
N ALA A 198 31.37 9.44 15.07
CA ALA A 198 31.93 10.71 14.63
C ALA A 198 32.24 10.70 13.13
N LEU A 199 31.67 11.67 12.40
CA LEU A 199 32.10 12.01 11.04
C LEU A 199 32.85 13.37 11.08
N THR A 200 33.81 13.52 10.19
CA THR A 200 34.47 14.81 9.90
C THR A 200 33.97 15.38 8.60
N ALA A 201 34.17 16.67 8.36
CA ALA A 201 33.88 17.24 7.04
C ALA A 201 34.74 16.52 5.99
N GLY A 202 34.10 16.08 4.91
CA GLY A 202 34.72 15.27 3.84
C GLY A 202 33.73 14.38 3.15
N ASP A 203 34.20 13.41 2.39
CA ASP A 203 33.39 12.55 1.55
C ASP A 203 33.36 11.11 2.03
N PHE A 204 32.26 10.41 1.76
CA PHE A 204 32.17 8.97 1.95
C PHE A 204 31.19 8.31 0.97
N LYS A 205 31.28 7.00 0.85
CA LYS A 205 30.31 6.12 0.19
C LYS A 205 30.20 4.82 0.98
N ALA A 206 29.17 4.01 0.69
CA ALA A 206 29.02 2.72 1.35
C ALA A 206 29.26 1.57 0.37
N CYS A 207 29.64 0.39 0.92
CA CYS A 207 29.87 -0.83 0.16
C CYS A 207 29.41 -2.06 0.92
N THR A 208 29.03 -3.11 0.16
CA THR A 208 28.56 -4.40 0.72
C THR A 208 29.69 -5.41 0.95
N ALA A 209 30.92 -5.06 0.55
CA ALA A 209 32.12 -5.87 0.76
C ALA A 209 33.35 -4.99 1.00
N SER A 210 34.33 -5.49 1.75
CA SER A 210 35.63 -4.88 1.95
C SER A 210 36.67 -5.46 1.01
N GLY A 211 37.86 -4.83 0.89
CA GLY A 211 39.02 -5.35 0.18
C GLY A 211 39.06 -5.12 -1.34
N SER A 212 38.05 -4.50 -1.95
CA SER A 212 38.06 -4.21 -3.39
C SER A 212 37.36 -2.90 -3.73
N TRP A 213 37.98 -2.14 -4.65
CA TRP A 213 37.37 -0.97 -5.26
C TRP A 213 36.63 -1.27 -6.56
N ASP A 214 36.73 -2.50 -7.08
CA ASP A 214 36.15 -2.95 -8.36
C ASP A 214 34.76 -3.61 -8.15
N VAL A 215 33.99 -3.09 -7.18
CA VAL A 215 32.64 -3.57 -6.85
C VAL A 215 31.61 -2.48 -7.00
N ALA A 216 30.35 -2.83 -6.95
CA ALA A 216 29.27 -1.85 -6.82
C ALA A 216 29.31 -1.22 -5.42
N PHE A 217 29.00 0.07 -5.36
CA PHE A 217 28.89 0.85 -4.12
C PHE A 217 27.50 1.42 -3.98
N VAL A 218 27.06 1.62 -2.76
CA VAL A 218 25.91 2.44 -2.40
C VAL A 218 26.36 3.90 -2.43
N ARG A 219 25.70 4.72 -3.25
CA ARG A 219 26.12 6.10 -3.60
C ARG A 219 24.92 7.01 -3.72
N PRO A 220 25.03 8.31 -3.45
CA PRO A 220 23.94 9.25 -3.70
C PRO A 220 23.59 9.34 -5.19
N LEU A 221 22.38 9.82 -5.50
CA LEU A 221 21.97 10.05 -6.89
C LEU A 221 22.72 11.22 -7.57
N ALA A 222 23.30 12.13 -6.78
CA ALA A 222 24.12 13.24 -7.24
C ALA A 222 25.43 13.29 -6.46
N ASP A 223 26.55 13.63 -7.15
CA ASP A 223 27.85 13.75 -6.47
C ASP A 223 27.84 14.94 -5.52
N GLY A 224 28.39 14.73 -4.33
CA GLY A 224 28.46 15.73 -3.28
C GLY A 224 27.13 15.98 -2.56
N CYS A 225 26.14 15.08 -2.66
CA CYS A 225 24.90 15.17 -1.88
C CYS A 225 25.22 15.38 -0.38
N VAL A 226 24.73 16.49 0.17
CA VAL A 226 25.14 16.95 1.49
C VAL A 226 24.47 16.21 2.63
N ILE A 227 25.27 15.78 3.60
CA ILE A 227 24.83 15.32 4.91
C ILE A 227 25.30 16.33 5.94
N GLY A 228 24.37 16.91 6.67
CA GLY A 228 24.66 17.93 7.68
C GLY A 228 23.82 17.75 8.94
N LYS A 229 23.90 18.73 9.84
CA LYS A 229 23.16 18.72 11.12
C LYS A 229 21.63 18.69 10.99
N ASN A 230 21.11 18.96 9.80
CA ASN A 230 19.67 18.93 9.51
C ASN A 230 19.24 17.64 8.77
N GLY A 231 20.13 16.67 8.64
CA GLY A 231 19.92 15.44 7.90
C GLY A 231 20.58 15.44 6.52
N VAL A 232 20.17 14.52 5.67
CA VAL A 232 20.64 14.38 4.29
C VAL A 232 19.79 15.26 3.34
N GLU A 233 20.45 15.87 2.35
CA GLU A 233 19.80 16.71 1.34
C GLU A 233 18.83 15.90 0.44
N SER A 234 19.22 14.66 0.07
CA SER A 234 18.40 13.69 -0.65
C SER A 234 18.63 12.32 -0.06
N ALA A 235 17.54 11.68 0.40
CA ALA A 235 17.62 10.37 1.04
C ALA A 235 17.91 9.24 0.03
N ASP A 236 17.53 9.40 -1.24
CA ASP A 236 17.64 8.32 -2.23
C ASP A 236 19.08 8.05 -2.64
N PHE A 237 19.41 6.77 -2.86
CA PHE A 237 20.70 6.35 -3.34
C PHE A 237 20.61 5.36 -4.54
N MET A 238 21.75 5.08 -5.17
CA MET A 238 21.92 4.03 -6.18
C MET A 238 22.94 2.99 -5.73
N TYR A 239 22.85 1.78 -6.25
CA TYR A 239 23.85 0.72 -6.07
C TYR A 239 24.48 0.37 -7.42
N CYS A 240 25.70 0.84 -7.65
CA CYS A 240 26.35 0.74 -8.96
C CYS A 240 27.87 0.83 -8.87
N ALA A 241 28.56 0.37 -9.92
CA ALA A 241 29.99 0.52 -10.06
C ALA A 241 30.40 1.93 -10.49
N ALA A 242 29.55 2.63 -11.26
CA ALA A 242 29.78 4.00 -11.75
C ALA A 242 28.44 4.73 -11.90
N PRO A 243 28.41 6.07 -11.80
CA PRO A 243 29.53 7.01 -11.53
C PRO A 243 30.04 6.94 -10.08
N ASP A 244 31.25 7.46 -9.81
CA ASP A 244 31.86 7.44 -8.46
C ASP A 244 31.39 8.61 -7.60
N TYR A 245 30.06 8.71 -7.39
CA TYR A 245 29.43 9.72 -6.55
C TYR A 245 29.63 9.41 -5.06
N LYS A 246 29.68 10.47 -4.25
CA LYS A 246 29.93 10.41 -2.81
C LYS A 246 28.98 11.36 -2.09
N TRP A 247 28.59 10.99 -0.87
CA TRP A 247 28.00 11.95 0.06
C TRP A 247 29.11 12.86 0.60
N HIS A 248 28.76 14.14 0.81
CA HIS A 248 29.62 15.13 1.43
C HIS A 248 29.12 15.47 2.83
N VAL A 249 29.89 15.18 3.85
CA VAL A 249 29.62 15.62 5.22
C VAL A 249 30.06 17.06 5.37
N ALA A 250 29.11 17.97 5.57
CA ALA A 250 29.39 19.42 5.64
C ALA A 250 29.99 19.83 6.98
N ASP A 251 29.51 19.25 8.08
CA ASP A 251 29.89 19.62 9.44
C ASP A 251 30.43 18.39 10.20
N ALA A 252 31.55 18.55 10.91
CA ALA A 252 32.03 17.51 11.82
C ALA A 252 31.05 17.35 13.01
N GLY A 253 30.74 16.10 13.38
CA GLY A 253 29.81 15.82 14.47
C GLY A 253 29.60 14.34 14.74
N ILE A 254 28.70 14.04 15.67
CA ILE A 254 28.18 12.68 15.87
C ILE A 254 26.96 12.52 14.99
N TYR A 255 26.96 11.50 14.18
CA TYR A 255 25.88 11.17 13.23
C TYR A 255 25.32 9.80 13.55
N HIS A 256 24.00 9.66 13.35
CA HIS A 256 23.34 8.38 13.28
C HIS A 256 22.87 8.20 11.82
N LEU A 257 23.42 7.20 11.15
CA LEU A 257 23.11 6.84 9.76
C LEU A 257 22.25 5.58 9.76
N THR A 258 21.16 5.59 9.01
CA THR A 258 20.34 4.41 8.77
C THR A 258 20.23 4.21 7.26
N PHE A 259 20.68 3.06 6.77
CA PHE A 259 20.54 2.66 5.37
C PHE A 259 19.43 1.63 5.24
N ASP A 260 18.47 1.89 4.36
CA ASP A 260 17.45 0.95 3.93
C ASP A 260 17.78 0.45 2.51
N LEU A 261 18.27 -0.79 2.44
CA LEU A 261 18.68 -1.44 1.19
C LEU A 261 17.52 -2.01 0.39
N GLU A 262 16.32 -2.07 0.97
CA GLU A 262 15.09 -2.44 0.27
C GLU A 262 14.52 -1.25 -0.50
N HIS A 263 14.49 -0.07 0.14
CA HIS A 263 13.91 1.14 -0.43
C HIS A 263 14.96 2.11 -0.99
N TYR A 264 16.25 1.75 -0.93
CA TYR A 264 17.37 2.57 -1.43
C TYR A 264 17.42 3.97 -0.81
N THR A 265 17.28 4.06 0.52
CA THR A 265 17.33 5.32 1.27
C THR A 265 18.32 5.32 2.41
N ILE A 266 18.85 6.53 2.73
CA ILE A 266 19.75 6.77 3.86
C ILE A 266 19.12 7.78 4.83
#